data_eff77442ef44008da684bfa5198039bf
#
_entry.id   eff77442ef44008da684bfa5198039bf
#
_cell.length_a   1.000
_cell.length_b   1.000
_cell.length_c   1.000
_cell.angle_alpha   90.00
_cell.angle_beta   90.00
_cell.angle_gamma   90.00
#
_symmetry.space_group_name_H-M   'P 1'
#
loop_
_entity.id
_entity.type
_entity.pdbx_description
1 polymer ?
#
loop_
_entity_poly.entity_id
_entity_poly.type
_entity_poly.pdbx_seq_one_letter_code
_entity_poly.pdbx_strand_id
1 'polypeptide(L)'
;MKLISEEIESVEVITEEKNGKKSLYIQGPFLQAEIVNRNKRCYPLDTMVNEVKRYNEAHINTGRALGELGHPDGPQINLDRVSHKIVSLQQEGNNFVGKAQILSTPMGKIASSLIGEGVKLGVSSRGMGSITSRDGVNYVGEDFMLATAADIVADPSAPDAFVDGIMEGKEWIWEGGMLREKACKGAKR
;
A
#
# COMPACT_ATOMS: atom_id res chain seq x y z
N MET A 1 -6.80 14.71 -6.07
CA MET A 1 -5.81 13.66 -5.71
C MET A 1 -6.13 12.39 -6.47
N LYS A 2 -5.10 11.72 -6.91
CA LYS A 2 -5.20 10.43 -7.61
C LYS A 2 -4.89 9.29 -6.66
N LEU A 3 -5.51 8.14 -6.85
CA LEU A 3 -5.17 6.91 -6.15
C LEU A 3 -3.91 6.32 -6.78
N ILE A 4 -2.92 6.01 -5.95
CA ILE A 4 -1.61 5.54 -6.36
C ILE A 4 -1.32 4.20 -5.69
N SER A 5 -0.91 3.21 -6.46
CA SER A 5 -0.51 1.89 -5.96
C SER A 5 0.85 1.49 -6.49
N GLU A 6 1.69 0.93 -5.62
CA GLU A 6 3.01 0.45 -5.96
C GLU A 6 3.23 -0.96 -5.41
N GLU A 7 3.81 -1.83 -6.22
CA GLU A 7 4.02 -3.24 -5.92
C GLU A 7 5.49 -3.55 -5.66
N ILE A 8 5.75 -4.38 -4.67
CA ILE A 8 7.09 -4.84 -4.31
C ILE A 8 7.11 -6.35 -4.19
N GLU A 9 8.06 -7.00 -4.86
CA GLU A 9 8.16 -8.45 -5.00
C GLU A 9 8.93 -9.14 -3.86
N SER A 10 9.87 -8.45 -3.23
CA SER A 10 10.76 -9.06 -2.26
C SER A 10 10.25 -8.91 -0.83
N VAL A 11 9.38 -9.82 -0.43
CA VAL A 11 8.85 -9.90 0.93
C VAL A 11 9.25 -11.22 1.56
N GLU A 12 9.85 -11.16 2.75
CA GLU A 12 10.20 -12.33 3.54
C GLU A 12 9.06 -12.76 4.45
N VAL A 13 8.91 -14.07 4.64
CA VAL A 13 7.96 -14.66 5.58
C VAL A 13 8.68 -15.01 6.86
N ILE A 14 8.17 -14.51 7.99
CA ILE A 14 8.74 -14.73 9.32
C ILE A 14 7.68 -15.33 10.23
N THR A 15 8.04 -16.42 10.92
CA THR A 15 7.21 -17.02 11.95
C THR A 15 7.78 -16.70 13.32
N GLU A 16 7.00 -16.07 14.18
CA GLU A 16 7.37 -15.78 15.57
C GLU A 16 6.42 -16.49 16.52
N GLU A 17 6.98 -17.02 17.60
CA GLU A 17 6.21 -17.67 18.67
C GLU A 17 6.25 -16.79 19.92
N LYS A 18 5.08 -16.40 20.40
CA LYS A 18 4.87 -15.67 21.65
C LYS A 18 3.83 -16.36 22.50
N ASN A 19 4.17 -16.69 23.75
CA ASN A 19 3.23 -17.30 24.70
C ASN A 19 2.54 -18.57 24.16
N GLY A 20 3.27 -19.39 23.39
CA GLY A 20 2.72 -20.59 22.78
C GLY A 20 1.88 -20.35 21.53
N LYS A 21 1.70 -19.10 21.09
CA LYS A 21 1.04 -18.76 19.83
C LYS A 21 2.08 -18.47 18.75
N LYS A 22 1.95 -19.15 17.63
CA LYS A 22 2.71 -18.84 16.41
C LYS A 22 2.01 -17.72 15.65
N SER A 23 2.72 -16.62 15.41
CA SER A 23 2.28 -15.53 14.56
C SER A 23 3.09 -15.51 13.28
N LEU A 24 2.40 -15.33 12.16
CA LEU A 24 3.02 -15.22 10.86
C LEU A 24 3.17 -13.74 10.51
N TYR A 25 4.37 -13.36 10.07
CA TYR A 25 4.68 -12.00 9.63
C TYR A 25 5.24 -12.02 8.22
N ILE A 26 5.02 -10.93 7.53
CA ILE A 26 5.73 -10.61 6.28
C ILE A 26 6.61 -9.39 6.53
N GLN A 27 7.80 -9.38 5.97
CA GLN A 27 8.78 -8.31 6.14
C GLN A 27 9.54 -8.05 4.84
N GLY A 28 9.84 -6.81 4.59
CA GLY A 28 10.64 -6.39 3.44
C GLY A 28 10.45 -4.92 3.13
N PRO A 29 11.04 -4.43 2.03
CA PRO A 29 10.78 -3.07 1.60
C PRO A 29 9.32 -2.95 1.15
N PHE A 30 8.57 -2.08 1.81
CA PHE A 30 7.17 -1.78 1.43
C PHE A 30 7.08 -0.56 0.51
N LEU A 31 8.00 0.39 0.65
CA LEU A 31 8.05 1.63 -0.11
C LEU A 31 9.49 1.93 -0.53
N GLN A 32 9.64 2.58 -1.68
CA GLN A 32 10.94 3.05 -2.19
C GLN A 32 10.83 4.49 -2.68
N ALA A 33 11.79 5.32 -2.26
CA ALA A 33 11.92 6.70 -2.69
C ALA A 33 13.05 6.86 -3.71
N GLU A 34 13.04 7.96 -4.47
CA GLU A 34 14.10 8.40 -5.40
C GLU A 34 14.37 7.47 -6.60
N ILE A 35 13.64 6.38 -6.74
CA ILE A 35 13.77 5.43 -7.85
C ILE A 35 12.56 5.54 -8.74
N VAL A 36 12.78 5.66 -10.05
CA VAL A 36 11.70 5.57 -11.04
C VAL A 36 11.27 4.09 -11.13
N ASN A 37 10.05 3.82 -10.71
CA ASN A 37 9.52 2.46 -10.69
C ASN A 37 8.95 2.02 -12.04
N ARG A 38 8.40 0.81 -12.10
CA ARG A 38 7.79 0.24 -13.33
C ARG A 38 6.64 1.08 -13.87
N ASN A 39 5.94 1.80 -13.01
CA ASN A 39 4.84 2.68 -13.37
C ASN A 39 5.31 4.08 -13.77
N LYS A 40 6.63 4.27 -13.94
CA LYS A 40 7.27 5.55 -14.24
C LYS A 40 6.98 6.62 -13.20
N ARG A 41 6.74 6.21 -11.95
CA ARG A 41 6.57 7.11 -10.80
C ARG A 41 7.84 7.19 -9.98
N CYS A 42 8.07 8.35 -9.43
CA CYS A 42 9.14 8.62 -8.48
C CYS A 42 8.58 9.34 -7.26
N TYR A 43 8.91 8.83 -6.09
CA TYR A 43 8.55 9.43 -4.81
C TYR A 43 9.76 10.19 -4.29
N PRO A 44 9.68 11.53 -4.16
CA PRO A 44 10.76 12.28 -3.52
C PRO A 44 10.97 11.81 -2.09
N LEU A 45 12.24 11.71 -1.66
CA LEU A 45 12.59 11.18 -0.35
C LEU A 45 11.92 11.97 0.78
N ASP A 46 11.97 13.31 0.71
CA ASP A 46 11.35 14.15 1.74
C ASP A 46 9.85 13.93 1.87
N THR A 47 9.16 13.77 0.74
CA THR A 47 7.73 13.45 0.71
C THR A 47 7.46 12.11 1.40
N MET A 48 8.26 11.10 1.08
CA MET A 48 8.11 9.77 1.67
C MET A 48 8.44 9.76 3.16
N VAL A 49 9.51 10.42 3.58
CA VAL A 49 9.90 10.54 5.00
C VAL A 49 8.79 11.18 5.82
N ASN A 50 8.23 12.29 5.32
CA ASN A 50 7.14 12.99 6.02
C ASN A 50 5.88 12.14 6.13
N GLU A 51 5.52 11.45 5.07
CA GLU A 51 4.32 10.61 5.07
C GLU A 51 4.49 9.35 5.93
N VAL A 52 5.64 8.71 5.90
CA VAL A 52 5.92 7.55 6.75
C VAL A 52 5.89 7.94 8.23
N LYS A 53 6.42 9.11 8.57
CA LYS A 53 6.31 9.65 9.94
C LYS A 53 4.85 9.84 10.34
N ARG A 54 4.05 10.49 9.51
CA ARG A 54 2.61 10.68 9.75
C ARG A 54 1.89 9.34 9.90
N TYR A 55 2.17 8.39 9.00
CA TYR A 55 1.54 7.07 9.00
C TYR A 55 1.88 6.28 10.26
N ASN A 56 3.14 6.34 10.72
CA ASN A 56 3.56 5.74 11.99
C ASN A 56 2.78 6.32 13.18
N GLU A 57 2.72 7.65 13.26
CA GLU A 57 2.06 8.34 14.37
C GLU A 57 0.54 8.13 14.37
N ALA A 58 -0.09 8.21 13.20
CA ALA A 58 -1.55 8.15 13.08
C ALA A 58 -2.11 6.73 13.06
N HIS A 59 -1.37 5.76 12.52
CA HIS A 59 -1.91 4.42 12.24
C HIS A 59 -1.11 3.29 12.92
N ILE A 60 0.20 3.21 12.76
CA ILE A 60 0.97 2.10 13.30
C ILE A 60 0.99 2.16 14.84
N ASN A 61 1.37 3.30 15.40
CA ASN A 61 1.49 3.47 16.85
C ASN A 61 0.15 3.38 17.58
N THR A 62 -0.94 3.60 16.89
CA THR A 62 -2.30 3.50 17.42
C THR A 62 -2.96 2.14 17.19
N GLY A 63 -2.25 1.20 16.56
CA GLY A 63 -2.79 -0.12 16.23
C GLY A 63 -3.83 -0.13 15.13
N ARG A 64 -3.82 0.86 14.23
CA ARG A 64 -4.81 1.05 13.17
C ARG A 64 -4.26 0.89 11.75
N ALA A 65 -3.02 0.46 11.62
CA ALA A 65 -2.39 0.28 10.31
C ALA A 65 -2.79 -1.07 9.71
N LEU A 66 -3.87 -1.08 8.96
CA LEU A 66 -4.45 -2.27 8.37
C LEU A 66 -4.15 -2.37 6.88
N GLY A 67 -4.13 -3.59 6.36
CA GLY A 67 -4.05 -3.87 4.94
C GLY A 67 -4.99 -4.99 4.52
N GLU A 68 -5.29 -5.03 3.24
CA GLU A 68 -6.28 -5.92 2.65
C GLU A 68 -5.63 -6.99 1.78
N LEU A 69 -6.35 -8.07 1.56
CA LEU A 69 -6.00 -9.10 0.59
C LEU A 69 -6.51 -8.67 -0.78
N GLY A 70 -5.58 -8.35 -1.68
CA GLY A 70 -5.87 -7.72 -2.96
C GLY A 70 -6.16 -6.23 -2.82
N HIS A 71 -6.23 -5.52 -3.94
CA HIS A 71 -6.59 -4.10 -3.98
C HIS A 71 -8.10 -3.89 -4.06
N PRO A 72 -8.70 -3.08 -3.17
CA PRO A 72 -10.06 -2.59 -3.36
C PRO A 72 -10.10 -1.45 -4.39
N ASP A 73 -11.32 -1.07 -4.80
CA ASP A 73 -11.54 -0.02 -5.81
C ASP A 73 -11.32 1.42 -5.29
N GLY A 74 -10.98 1.59 -4.03
CA GLY A 74 -10.85 2.92 -3.44
C GLY A 74 -9.75 3.03 -2.39
N PRO A 75 -9.58 4.22 -1.82
CA PRO A 75 -8.52 4.49 -0.84
C PRO A 75 -8.90 4.10 0.59
N GLN A 76 -10.13 3.67 0.82
CA GLN A 76 -10.61 3.31 2.15
C GLN A 76 -10.24 1.88 2.52
N ILE A 77 -10.11 1.63 3.82
CA ILE A 77 -9.91 0.28 4.35
C ILE A 77 -11.26 -0.37 4.59
N ASN A 78 -11.48 -1.53 3.97
CA ASN A 78 -12.68 -2.34 4.15
C ASN A 78 -12.40 -3.41 5.20
N LEU A 79 -12.99 -3.29 6.37
CA LEU A 79 -12.67 -4.15 7.52
C LEU A 79 -12.95 -5.64 7.26
N ASP A 80 -13.93 -5.96 6.41
CA ASP A 80 -14.25 -7.33 6.00
C ASP A 80 -13.21 -7.97 5.07
N ARG A 81 -12.29 -7.16 4.53
CA ARG A 81 -11.20 -7.60 3.65
C ARG A 81 -9.82 -7.56 4.30
N VAL A 82 -9.73 -7.11 5.53
CA VAL A 82 -8.46 -6.99 6.25
C VAL A 82 -7.82 -8.36 6.45
N SER A 83 -6.58 -8.49 6.03
CA SER A 83 -5.77 -9.71 6.16
C SER A 83 -4.60 -9.56 7.11
N HIS A 84 -4.13 -8.35 7.35
CA HIS A 84 -2.91 -8.10 8.12
C HIS A 84 -2.91 -6.72 8.76
N LYS A 85 -2.03 -6.59 9.75
CA LYS A 85 -1.76 -5.35 10.46
C LYS A 85 -0.28 -4.99 10.31
N ILE A 86 0.01 -3.79 9.88
CA ILE A 86 1.38 -3.29 9.78
C ILE A 86 1.84 -2.91 11.18
N VAL A 87 2.94 -3.52 11.63
CA VAL A 87 3.46 -3.37 12.99
C VAL A 87 4.69 -2.48 13.06
N SER A 88 5.43 -2.35 11.96
CA SER A 88 6.55 -1.41 11.87
C SER A 88 6.78 -0.97 10.43
N LEU A 89 7.32 0.23 10.28
CA LEU A 89 7.73 0.80 9.00
C LEU A 89 8.86 1.79 9.27
N GLN A 90 10.08 1.47 8.82
CA GLN A 90 11.29 2.22 9.14
C GLN A 90 12.12 2.49 7.89
N GLN A 91 12.73 3.66 7.84
CA GLN A 91 13.61 4.05 6.75
C GLN A 91 14.95 3.32 6.82
N GLU A 92 15.36 2.76 5.68
CA GLU A 92 16.71 2.28 5.42
C GLU A 92 17.21 2.85 4.09
N GLY A 93 17.94 3.96 4.14
CA GLY A 93 18.33 4.68 2.93
C GLY A 93 17.09 5.23 2.21
N ASN A 94 16.93 4.86 0.94
CA ASN A 94 15.75 5.21 0.14
C ASN A 94 14.61 4.18 0.24
N ASN A 95 14.84 3.11 0.96
CA ASN A 95 13.83 2.08 1.22
C ASN A 95 13.14 2.31 2.56
N PHE A 96 11.89 1.88 2.64
CA PHE A 96 11.13 1.87 3.88
C PHE A 96 10.73 0.42 4.16
N VAL A 97 11.42 -0.19 5.12
CA VAL A 97 11.22 -1.59 5.48
C VAL A 97 10.04 -1.72 6.42
N GLY A 98 9.09 -2.52 6.02
CA GLY A 98 7.88 -2.79 6.77
C GLY A 98 7.82 -4.21 7.30
N LYS A 99 7.09 -4.37 8.39
CA LYS A 99 6.73 -5.68 8.95
C LYS A 99 5.23 -5.68 9.23
N ALA A 100 4.55 -6.72 8.79
CA ALA A 100 3.12 -6.88 8.98
C ALA A 100 2.79 -8.25 9.57
N GLN A 101 1.89 -8.28 10.52
CA GLN A 101 1.36 -9.50 11.11
C GLN A 101 0.14 -9.96 10.34
N ILE A 102 0.15 -11.20 9.90
CA ILE A 102 -1.03 -11.83 9.30
C ILE A 102 -2.04 -12.13 10.41
N LEU A 103 -3.25 -11.64 10.27
CA LEU A 103 -4.30 -11.75 11.27
C LEU A 103 -5.15 -13.01 11.08
N SER A 104 -5.92 -13.37 12.11
CA SER A 104 -6.85 -14.49 12.08
C SER A 104 -8.21 -14.13 11.48
N THR A 105 -8.30 -13.06 10.72
CA THR A 105 -9.48 -12.68 9.94
C THR A 105 -9.71 -13.70 8.80
N PRO A 106 -10.89 -13.76 8.19
CA PRO A 106 -11.12 -14.64 7.03
C PRO A 106 -10.08 -14.44 5.92
N MET A 107 -9.76 -13.20 5.56
CA MET A 107 -8.76 -12.88 4.54
C MET A 107 -7.34 -13.19 5.00
N GLY A 108 -7.04 -12.99 6.29
CA GLY A 108 -5.77 -13.37 6.89
C GLY A 108 -5.54 -14.88 6.88
N LYS A 109 -6.57 -15.66 7.12
CA LYS A 109 -6.51 -17.12 7.02
C LYS A 109 -6.23 -17.59 5.59
N ILE A 110 -6.81 -16.95 4.60
CA ILE A 110 -6.52 -17.21 3.18
C ILE A 110 -5.03 -16.92 2.90
N ALA A 111 -4.55 -15.75 3.30
CA ALA A 111 -3.15 -15.38 3.12
C ALA A 111 -2.19 -16.38 3.82
N SER A 112 -2.47 -16.73 5.07
CA SER A 112 -1.69 -17.72 5.83
C SER A 112 -1.66 -19.09 5.14
N SER A 113 -2.79 -19.53 4.62
CA SER A 113 -2.93 -20.79 3.91
C SER A 113 -2.11 -20.81 2.63
N LEU A 114 -2.19 -19.75 1.84
CA LEU A 114 -1.41 -19.62 0.60
C LEU A 114 0.10 -19.60 0.89
N ILE A 115 0.54 -18.84 1.87
CA ILE A 115 1.94 -18.76 2.29
C ILE A 115 2.42 -20.14 2.78
N GLY A 116 1.61 -20.83 3.58
CA GLY A 116 1.92 -22.16 4.10
C GLY A 116 2.06 -23.23 3.01
N GLU A 117 1.34 -23.08 1.90
CA GLU A 117 1.42 -23.96 0.73
C GLU A 117 2.53 -23.52 -0.27
N GLY A 118 3.34 -22.55 0.09
CA GLY A 118 4.48 -22.12 -0.73
C GLY A 118 4.14 -21.10 -1.82
N VAL A 119 2.96 -20.51 -1.79
CA VAL A 119 2.61 -19.45 -2.72
C VAL A 119 3.38 -18.18 -2.35
N LYS A 120 4.06 -17.59 -3.32
CA LYS A 120 4.74 -16.30 -3.15
C LYS A 120 3.76 -15.17 -3.37
N LEU A 121 3.60 -14.35 -2.35
CA LEU A 121 2.77 -13.16 -2.40
C LEU A 121 3.64 -11.91 -2.38
N GLY A 122 3.17 -10.84 -2.99
CA GLY A 122 3.80 -9.53 -2.94
C GLY A 122 3.03 -8.56 -2.06
N VAL A 123 3.56 -7.36 -1.95
CA VAL A 123 2.87 -6.24 -1.31
C VAL A 123 2.78 -5.06 -2.26
N SER A 124 1.74 -4.27 -2.10
CA SER A 124 1.52 -3.07 -2.88
C SER A 124 0.96 -1.96 -2.00
N SER A 125 1.64 -0.82 -1.96
CA SER A 125 1.15 0.34 -1.25
C SER A 125 -0.06 0.95 -1.96
N ARG A 126 -0.92 1.60 -1.19
CA ARG A 126 -2.10 2.29 -1.70
C ARG A 126 -2.21 3.64 -1.01
N GLY A 127 -2.27 4.69 -1.80
CA GLY A 127 -2.33 6.05 -1.31
C GLY A 127 -2.97 7.00 -2.30
N MET A 128 -2.96 8.26 -1.94
CA MET A 128 -3.47 9.34 -2.77
C MET A 128 -2.45 10.46 -2.82
N GLY A 129 -2.45 11.16 -3.94
CA GLY A 129 -1.59 12.33 -4.11
C GLY A 129 -1.76 12.94 -5.49
N SER A 130 -1.18 14.09 -5.67
CA SER A 130 -1.04 14.70 -6.98
C SER A 130 0.18 14.12 -7.70
N ILE A 131 0.14 14.13 -9.02
CA ILE A 131 1.23 13.67 -9.87
C ILE A 131 1.58 14.78 -10.86
N THR A 132 2.86 15.08 -10.97
CA THR A 132 3.42 16.00 -11.96
C THR A 132 4.32 15.23 -12.90
N SER A 133 4.01 15.25 -14.20
CA SER A 133 4.85 14.61 -15.23
C SER A 133 5.93 15.54 -15.71
N ARG A 134 7.19 15.07 -15.69
CA ARG A 134 8.37 15.75 -16.25
C ARG A 134 9.27 14.72 -16.94
N ASP A 135 9.61 14.95 -18.18
CA ASP A 135 10.53 14.10 -18.96
C ASP A 135 10.19 12.60 -18.92
N GLY A 136 8.88 12.29 -19.01
CA GLY A 136 8.37 10.91 -18.99
C GLY A 136 8.34 10.26 -17.61
N VAL A 137 8.65 10.99 -16.54
CA VAL A 137 8.58 10.54 -15.16
C VAL A 137 7.44 11.24 -14.43
N ASN A 138 6.65 10.47 -13.69
CA ASN A 138 5.55 10.95 -12.88
C ASN A 138 6.01 11.13 -11.43
N TYR A 139 6.19 12.39 -11.01
CA TYR A 139 6.61 12.72 -9.64
C TYR A 139 5.40 12.86 -8.73
N VAL A 140 5.41 12.14 -7.62
CA VAL A 140 4.38 12.21 -6.59
C VAL A 140 4.56 13.48 -5.76
N GLY A 141 3.48 14.22 -5.56
CA GLY A 141 3.47 15.50 -4.87
C GLY A 141 3.52 15.38 -3.34
N GLU A 142 3.77 16.52 -2.69
CA GLU A 142 3.87 16.61 -1.23
C GLU A 142 2.56 16.29 -0.49
N ASP A 143 1.44 16.31 -1.20
CA ASP A 143 0.12 15.94 -0.68
C ASP A 143 -0.09 14.41 -0.58
N PHE A 144 0.94 13.61 -0.88
CA PHE A 144 0.88 12.17 -0.80
C PHE A 144 0.46 11.69 0.58
N MET A 145 -0.55 10.83 0.61
CA MET A 145 -1.11 10.25 1.83
C MET A 145 -1.37 8.76 1.65
N LEU A 146 -0.75 7.94 2.49
CA LEU A 146 -0.97 6.49 2.51
C LEU A 146 -2.34 6.14 3.09
N ALA A 147 -3.10 5.36 2.36
CA ALA A 147 -4.24 4.61 2.89
C ALA A 147 -3.74 3.35 3.59
N THR A 148 -2.79 2.66 2.99
CA THR A 148 -2.05 1.55 3.61
C THR A 148 -0.63 1.49 3.04
N ALA A 149 0.32 1.13 3.89
CA ALA A 149 1.69 0.89 3.44
C ALA A 149 1.80 -0.39 2.60
N ALA A 150 0.91 -1.35 2.80
CA ALA A 150 0.92 -2.60 2.02
C ALA A 150 -0.44 -3.30 2.05
N ASP A 151 -1.02 -3.53 0.87
CA ASP A 151 -1.99 -4.61 0.63
C ASP A 151 -1.21 -5.86 0.21
N ILE A 152 -1.75 -7.04 0.45
CA ILE A 152 -1.18 -8.30 -0.06
C ILE A 152 -1.75 -8.57 -1.44
N VAL A 153 -0.87 -8.79 -2.42
CA VAL A 153 -1.24 -9.02 -3.81
C VAL A 153 -0.70 -10.35 -4.32
N ALA A 154 -1.43 -10.97 -5.24
CA ALA A 154 -1.13 -12.32 -5.73
C ALA A 154 0.14 -12.35 -6.58
N ASP A 155 0.31 -11.39 -7.45
CA ASP A 155 1.45 -11.30 -8.35
C ASP A 155 1.79 -9.82 -8.59
N PRO A 156 2.91 -9.36 -8.03
CA PRO A 156 3.35 -7.99 -8.24
C PRO A 156 3.76 -7.69 -9.69
N SER A 157 3.99 -8.68 -10.51
CA SER A 157 4.18 -8.53 -11.96
C SER A 157 2.87 -8.60 -12.75
N ALA A 158 1.80 -9.04 -12.12
CA ALA A 158 0.47 -9.01 -12.72
C ALA A 158 -0.03 -7.56 -12.79
N PRO A 159 -0.79 -7.26 -13.72
CA PRO A 159 -0.52 -6.20 -14.66
C PRO A 159 -0.57 -4.84 -14.00
N ASP A 160 0.53 -4.14 -14.01
CA ASP A 160 0.61 -2.69 -13.80
C ASP A 160 -0.55 -1.98 -14.52
N ALA A 161 -0.92 -2.48 -15.69
CA ALA A 161 -2.04 -1.99 -16.47
C ALA A 161 -3.41 -2.14 -15.79
N PHE A 162 -3.62 -3.17 -14.99
CA PHE A 162 -4.90 -3.38 -14.29
C PHE A 162 -5.08 -2.41 -13.13
N VAL A 163 -4.05 -2.24 -12.32
CA VAL A 163 -4.07 -1.31 -11.18
C VAL A 163 -4.07 0.13 -11.68
N ASP A 164 -3.22 0.45 -12.65
CA ASP A 164 -3.11 1.79 -13.22
C ASP A 164 -4.35 2.18 -14.03
N GLY A 165 -4.92 1.26 -14.78
CA GLY A 165 -6.09 1.53 -15.62
C GLY A 165 -7.37 1.80 -14.85
N ILE A 166 -7.53 1.23 -13.65
CA ILE A 166 -8.70 1.44 -12.79
C ILE A 166 -8.55 2.69 -11.93
N MET A 167 -7.33 3.00 -11.48
CA MET A 167 -7.09 4.00 -10.45
C MET A 167 -6.66 5.37 -10.98
N GLU A 168 -5.94 5.44 -12.07
CA GLU A 168 -5.46 6.71 -12.62
C GLU A 168 -6.55 7.59 -13.23
N GLY A 169 -7.70 7.03 -13.61
CA GLY A 169 -8.84 7.78 -14.14
C GLY A 169 -9.74 8.41 -13.08
N LYS A 170 -9.49 8.16 -11.79
CA LYS A 170 -10.35 8.62 -10.70
C LYS A 170 -9.68 9.71 -9.88
N GLU A 171 -10.42 10.76 -9.59
CA GLU A 171 -10.02 11.78 -8.62
C GLU A 171 -10.84 11.64 -7.35
N TRP A 172 -10.20 11.88 -6.22
CA TRP A 172 -10.80 11.77 -4.91
C TRP A 172 -10.74 13.11 -4.18
N ILE A 173 -11.82 13.45 -3.51
CA ILE A 173 -11.94 14.67 -2.72
C ILE A 173 -12.40 14.36 -1.29
N TRP A 174 -11.96 15.20 -0.36
CA TRP A 174 -12.51 15.19 0.99
C TRP A 174 -13.82 15.96 1.02
N GLU A 175 -14.89 15.31 1.47
CA GLU A 175 -16.19 15.92 1.61
C GLU A 175 -16.84 15.42 2.90
N GLY A 176 -17.09 16.32 3.85
CA GLY A 176 -17.69 15.97 5.12
C GLY A 176 -16.88 14.99 5.97
N GLY A 177 -15.54 15.02 5.89
CA GLY A 177 -14.64 14.10 6.59
C GLY A 177 -14.51 12.71 5.95
N MET A 178 -15.09 12.52 4.77
CA MET A 178 -15.03 11.28 4.00
C MET A 178 -14.40 11.51 2.64
N LEU A 179 -13.66 10.51 2.16
CA LEU A 179 -13.15 10.50 0.79
C LEU A 179 -14.26 10.05 -0.16
N ARG A 180 -14.52 10.85 -1.17
CA ARG A 180 -15.49 10.54 -2.23
C ARG A 180 -14.86 10.66 -3.59
N GLU A 181 -15.27 9.78 -4.49
CA GLU A 181 -14.89 9.87 -5.90
C GLU A 181 -15.50 11.13 -6.50
N LYS A 182 -14.62 11.97 -7.08
CA LYS A 182 -15.09 13.14 -7.83
C LYS A 182 -15.65 12.66 -9.16
N ALA A 183 -16.91 12.95 -9.41
CA ALA A 183 -17.51 12.70 -10.71
C ALA A 183 -16.73 13.49 -11.77
N CYS A 184 -16.07 12.80 -12.68
CA CYS A 184 -15.54 13.43 -13.89
C CYS A 184 -16.73 13.99 -14.66
N LYS A 185 -16.83 15.31 -14.74
CA LYS A 185 -17.71 15.94 -15.73
C LYS A 185 -17.20 15.45 -17.07
N GLY A 186 -17.98 14.60 -17.73
CA GLY A 186 -17.61 14.02 -18.99
C GLY A 186 -17.13 15.11 -19.92
N ALA A 187 -15.93 14.92 -20.47
CA ALA A 187 -15.54 15.69 -21.62
C ALA A 187 -16.59 15.40 -22.68
N LYS A 188 -17.43 16.37 -22.96
CA LYS A 188 -18.29 16.32 -24.13
C LYS A 188 -17.34 16.22 -25.33
N ARG A 189 -17.35 15.09 -25.95
CA ARG A 189 -16.75 14.92 -27.27
C ARG A 189 -17.49 15.75 -28.29
#